data_50591d3c3f7906228a5dd5d92f3b66b4
#
_entry.id   50591d3c3f7906228a5dd5d92f3b66b4
#
_cell.length_a   1.000
_cell.length_b   1.000
_cell.length_c   1.000
_cell.angle_alpha   90.00
_cell.angle_beta   90.00
_cell.angle_gamma   90.00
#
_symmetry.space_group_name_H-M   'P 1'
#
loop_
_entity.id
_entity.type
_entity.pdbx_description
1 polymer ?
#
loop_
_entity_poly.entity_id
_entity_poly.type
_entity_poly.pdbx_seq_one_letter_code
_entity_poly.pdbx_strand_id
1 'polypeptide(L)'
;MKNILLINGPNLNLLGKREPSIYGNKNLDQIEEELVSNAQKAECSLECFQSNSESEIVDFIQNKAESTDVIIINPGAYTHTSIAIRDTLLAVSVPFIEVHISNIFSREEFRKQSYFSDIAVGIISGLGFEGYNLALDAAIDLINKQS
;
A
#
# COMPACT_ATOMS: atom_id res chain seq x y z
N MET A 1 18.43 -1.90 -10.58
CA MET A 1 17.60 -1.05 -9.72
C MET A 1 16.52 -1.90 -9.09
N LYS A 2 16.29 -1.76 -7.81
CA LYS A 2 15.25 -2.50 -7.10
C LYS A 2 13.89 -1.88 -7.33
N ASN A 3 12.86 -2.70 -7.36
CA ASN A 3 11.51 -2.32 -7.75
C ASN A 3 10.52 -2.46 -6.61
N ILE A 4 9.81 -1.38 -6.32
CA ILE A 4 8.75 -1.32 -5.31
C ILE A 4 7.43 -1.03 -6.02
N LEU A 5 6.37 -1.73 -5.64
CA LEU A 5 5.00 -1.39 -6.07
C LEU A 5 4.28 -0.70 -4.93
N LEU A 6 3.54 0.36 -5.26
CA LEU A 6 2.55 0.95 -4.35
C LEU A 6 1.17 0.69 -4.92
N ILE A 7 0.35 -0.03 -4.17
CA ILE A 7 -1.01 -0.38 -4.60
C ILE A 7 -2.01 0.27 -3.66
N ASN A 8 -2.94 1.01 -4.23
CA ASN A 8 -4.02 1.67 -3.51
C ASN A 8 -5.37 1.13 -3.97
N GLY A 9 -6.20 0.73 -3.03
CA GLY A 9 -7.51 0.14 -3.28
C GLY A 9 -8.61 1.16 -3.51
N PRO A 10 -9.88 0.72 -3.34
CA PRO A 10 -11.04 1.52 -3.72
C PRO A 10 -11.14 2.82 -2.95
N ASN A 11 -11.63 3.84 -3.63
CA ASN A 11 -11.91 5.18 -3.12
C ASN A 11 -10.67 6.03 -2.78
N LEU A 12 -9.45 5.48 -2.85
CA LEU A 12 -8.25 6.24 -2.58
C LEU A 12 -7.95 7.26 -3.68
N ASN A 13 -8.53 7.08 -4.87
CA ASN A 13 -8.53 8.10 -5.91
C ASN A 13 -9.27 9.38 -5.51
N LEU A 14 -10.10 9.33 -4.45
CA LEU A 14 -10.85 10.47 -3.97
C LEU A 14 -10.13 11.26 -2.86
N LEU A 15 -8.90 10.91 -2.52
CA LEU A 15 -8.12 11.64 -1.53
C LEU A 15 -7.98 13.12 -1.92
N GLY A 16 -8.12 13.99 -0.92
CA GLY A 16 -8.12 15.44 -1.14
C GLY A 16 -9.50 16.01 -1.44
N LYS A 17 -10.48 15.17 -1.77
CA LYS A 17 -11.85 15.57 -2.07
C LYS A 17 -12.85 15.05 -1.05
N ARG A 18 -12.46 14.05 -0.25
CA ARG A 18 -13.32 13.34 0.70
C ARG A 18 -12.74 13.47 2.09
N GLU A 19 -13.57 13.90 3.04
CA GLU A 19 -13.23 13.97 4.47
C GLU A 19 -11.86 14.61 4.74
N PRO A 20 -11.61 15.86 4.29
CA PRO A 20 -10.30 16.50 4.47
C PRO A 20 -9.88 16.63 5.93
N SER A 21 -10.84 16.71 6.85
CA SER A 21 -10.56 16.78 8.30
C SER A 21 -9.94 15.48 8.84
N ILE A 22 -10.17 14.35 8.16
CA ILE A 22 -9.64 13.04 8.56
C ILE A 22 -8.37 12.71 7.77
N TYR A 23 -8.39 12.93 6.46
CA TYR A 23 -7.35 12.46 5.54
C TYR A 23 -6.43 13.57 5.04
N GLY A 24 -6.73 14.86 5.33
CA GLY A 24 -5.93 15.99 4.85
C GLY A 24 -6.33 16.42 3.44
N ASN A 25 -5.56 17.37 2.89
CA ASN A 25 -5.88 18.03 1.61
C ASN A 25 -5.08 17.51 0.42
N LYS A 26 -4.04 16.71 0.63
CA LYS A 26 -3.26 16.16 -0.48
C LYS A 26 -4.12 15.16 -1.25
N ASN A 27 -4.00 15.20 -2.59
CA ASN A 27 -4.60 14.17 -3.42
C ASN A 27 -3.61 13.02 -3.64
N LEU A 28 -4.11 11.92 -4.20
CA LEU A 28 -3.28 10.72 -4.40
C LEU A 28 -2.10 10.99 -5.33
N ASP A 29 -2.30 11.76 -6.40
CA ASP A 29 -1.23 12.06 -7.34
C ASP A 29 -0.06 12.77 -6.67
N GLN A 30 -0.34 13.73 -5.79
CA GLN A 30 0.69 14.45 -5.03
C GLN A 30 1.47 13.51 -4.11
N ILE A 31 0.76 12.60 -3.44
CA ILE A 31 1.38 11.60 -2.57
C ILE A 31 2.30 10.68 -3.39
N GLU A 32 1.81 10.21 -4.52
CA GLU A 32 2.56 9.32 -5.40
C GLU A 32 3.80 9.98 -5.97
N GLU A 33 3.69 11.23 -6.42
CA GLU A 33 4.83 11.99 -6.93
C GLU A 33 5.94 12.13 -5.90
N GLU A 34 5.57 12.45 -4.67
CA GLU A 34 6.52 12.57 -3.56
C GLU A 34 7.22 11.23 -3.29
N LEU A 35 6.47 10.15 -3.26
CA LEU A 35 7.01 8.82 -2.98
C LEU A 35 7.93 8.35 -4.11
N VAL A 36 7.56 8.57 -5.36
CA VAL A 36 8.40 8.22 -6.52
C VAL A 36 9.72 8.98 -6.44
N SER A 37 9.68 10.27 -6.14
CA SER A 37 10.88 11.08 -5.98
C SER A 37 11.77 10.58 -4.85
N ASN A 38 11.19 10.25 -3.71
CA ASN A 38 11.93 9.73 -2.55
C ASN A 38 12.54 8.36 -2.85
N ALA A 39 11.84 7.50 -3.57
CA ALA A 39 12.38 6.21 -3.99
C ALA A 39 13.60 6.38 -4.91
N GLN A 40 13.51 7.30 -5.86
CA GLN A 40 14.62 7.58 -6.78
C GLN A 40 15.87 8.05 -6.05
N LYS A 41 15.71 8.86 -5.00
CA LYS A 41 16.83 9.30 -4.16
C LYS A 41 17.54 8.13 -3.47
N ALA A 42 16.82 7.03 -3.25
CA ALA A 42 17.36 5.82 -2.66
C ALA A 42 17.71 4.78 -3.72
N GLU A 43 17.77 5.17 -4.98
CA GLU A 43 18.11 4.29 -6.12
C GLU A 43 17.14 3.13 -6.29
N CYS A 44 15.85 3.35 -5.95
CA CYS A 44 14.78 2.39 -6.17
C CYS A 44 13.77 2.96 -7.17
N SER A 45 13.11 2.09 -7.92
CA SER A 45 11.96 2.48 -8.72
C SER A 45 10.68 2.21 -7.94
N LEU A 46 9.73 3.12 -8.01
CA LEU A 46 8.41 2.95 -7.42
C LEU A 46 7.38 3.10 -8.52
N GLU A 47 6.59 2.05 -8.73
CA GLU A 47 5.45 2.08 -9.63
C GLU A 47 4.17 2.12 -8.81
N CYS A 48 3.27 3.04 -9.14
CA CYS A 48 2.02 3.26 -8.41
C CYS A 48 0.84 2.76 -9.22
N PHE A 49 -0.11 2.12 -8.54
CA PHE A 49 -1.34 1.63 -9.16
C PHE A 49 -2.50 1.84 -8.19
N GLN A 50 -3.60 2.38 -8.68
CA GLN A 50 -4.84 2.53 -7.91
C GLN A 50 -5.99 1.93 -8.71
N SER A 51 -6.84 1.16 -8.05
CA SER A 51 -8.06 0.66 -8.69
C SER A 51 -9.15 0.43 -7.66
N ASN A 52 -10.39 0.63 -8.11
CA ASN A 52 -11.59 0.25 -7.36
C ASN A 52 -11.96 -1.22 -7.59
N SER A 53 -11.34 -1.87 -8.56
CA SER A 53 -11.67 -3.24 -8.97
C SER A 53 -10.76 -4.25 -8.29
N GLU A 54 -11.35 -5.18 -7.56
CA GLU A 54 -10.61 -6.28 -6.93
C GLU A 54 -9.84 -7.11 -7.96
N SER A 55 -10.47 -7.44 -9.09
CA SER A 55 -9.83 -8.24 -10.12
C SER A 55 -8.66 -7.52 -10.79
N GLU A 56 -8.76 -6.22 -10.98
CA GLU A 56 -7.65 -5.44 -11.53
C GLU A 56 -6.45 -5.43 -10.59
N ILE A 57 -6.69 -5.32 -9.28
CA ILE A 57 -5.63 -5.39 -8.28
C ILE A 57 -4.95 -6.76 -8.32
N VAL A 58 -5.74 -7.83 -8.34
CA VAL A 58 -5.21 -9.19 -8.45
C VAL A 58 -4.35 -9.35 -9.68
N ASP A 59 -4.87 -8.94 -10.84
CA ASP A 59 -4.16 -9.06 -12.12
C ASP A 59 -2.87 -8.26 -12.12
N PHE A 60 -2.90 -7.05 -11.58
CA PHE A 60 -1.72 -6.19 -11.50
C PHE A 60 -0.61 -6.84 -10.67
N ILE A 61 -0.96 -7.38 -9.51
CA ILE A 61 0.02 -8.06 -8.63
C ILE A 61 0.62 -9.26 -9.36
N GLN A 62 -0.20 -10.08 -9.99
CA GLN A 62 0.26 -11.26 -10.73
C GLN A 62 1.21 -10.88 -11.87
N ASN A 63 0.86 -9.83 -12.61
CA ASN A 63 1.65 -9.41 -13.77
C ASN A 63 3.01 -8.81 -13.38
N LYS A 64 3.10 -8.20 -12.20
CA LYS A 64 4.30 -7.47 -11.76
C LYS A 64 5.18 -8.26 -10.78
N ALA A 65 4.70 -9.36 -10.24
CA ALA A 65 5.35 -10.03 -9.11
C ALA A 65 6.79 -10.43 -9.39
N GLU A 66 7.07 -10.97 -10.57
CA GLU A 66 8.43 -11.47 -10.89
C GLU A 66 9.48 -10.36 -10.89
N SER A 67 9.09 -9.13 -11.21
CA SER A 67 10.00 -8.00 -11.27
C SER A 67 9.91 -7.09 -10.03
N THR A 68 9.23 -7.52 -8.98
CA THR A 68 8.97 -6.71 -7.79
C THR A 68 9.70 -7.25 -6.57
N ASP A 69 10.37 -6.37 -5.85
CA ASP A 69 11.11 -6.73 -4.63
C ASP A 69 10.27 -6.57 -3.37
N VAL A 70 9.47 -5.51 -3.28
CA VAL A 70 8.58 -5.23 -2.12
C VAL A 70 7.30 -4.58 -2.63
N ILE A 71 6.18 -4.91 -2.02
CA ILE A 71 4.88 -4.27 -2.26
C ILE A 71 4.51 -3.45 -1.04
N ILE A 72 4.04 -2.22 -1.26
CA ILE A 72 3.35 -1.41 -0.26
C ILE A 72 1.88 -1.39 -0.69
N ILE A 73 0.98 -1.79 0.19
CA ILE A 73 -0.43 -1.86 -0.17
C ILE A 73 -1.32 -1.18 0.87
N ASN A 74 -2.16 -0.27 0.40
CA ASN A 74 -3.31 0.24 1.14
C ASN A 74 -4.55 -0.34 0.48
N PRO A 75 -5.12 -1.43 1.01
CA PRO A 75 -6.21 -2.11 0.35
C PRO A 75 -7.54 -1.35 0.41
N GLY A 76 -7.62 -0.27 1.18
CA GLY A 76 -8.88 0.42 1.42
C GLY A 76 -9.89 -0.52 2.07
N ALA A 77 -11.14 -0.47 1.64
CA ALA A 77 -12.19 -1.33 2.19
C ALA A 77 -11.94 -2.82 1.95
N TYR A 78 -11.17 -3.17 0.94
CA TYR A 78 -10.82 -4.58 0.69
C TYR A 78 -9.97 -5.19 1.80
N THR A 79 -9.40 -4.38 2.67
CA THR A 79 -8.73 -4.86 3.89
C THR A 79 -9.61 -5.81 4.68
N HIS A 80 -10.91 -5.53 4.72
CA HIS A 80 -11.87 -6.21 5.59
C HIS A 80 -12.70 -7.25 4.85
N THR A 81 -12.53 -7.41 3.54
CA THR A 81 -13.42 -8.23 2.71
C THR A 81 -12.71 -9.11 1.70
N SER A 82 -11.50 -8.78 1.23
CA SER A 82 -10.93 -9.45 0.07
C SER A 82 -10.03 -10.62 0.44
N ILE A 83 -10.59 -11.80 0.38
CA ILE A 83 -9.83 -13.03 0.44
C ILE A 83 -9.03 -13.22 -0.87
N ALA A 84 -9.57 -12.76 -2.01
CA ALA A 84 -8.90 -12.89 -3.31
C ALA A 84 -7.55 -12.17 -3.36
N ILE A 85 -7.49 -10.93 -2.84
CA ILE A 85 -6.23 -10.18 -2.79
C ILE A 85 -5.26 -10.84 -1.79
N ARG A 86 -5.77 -11.29 -0.62
CA ARG A 86 -4.95 -12.03 0.34
C ARG A 86 -4.30 -13.25 -0.30
N ASP A 87 -5.08 -14.05 -0.99
CA ASP A 87 -4.57 -15.26 -1.64
C ASP A 87 -3.56 -14.96 -2.74
N THR A 88 -3.75 -13.85 -3.45
CA THR A 88 -2.81 -13.41 -4.47
C THR A 88 -1.46 -13.05 -3.86
N LEU A 89 -1.47 -12.30 -2.76
CA LEU A 89 -0.23 -11.91 -2.06
C LEU A 89 0.51 -13.15 -1.54
N LEU A 90 -0.21 -14.14 -1.03
CA LEU A 90 0.38 -15.41 -0.60
C LEU A 90 0.98 -16.16 -1.79
N ALA A 91 0.26 -16.22 -2.91
CA ALA A 91 0.68 -16.99 -4.09
C ALA A 91 1.95 -16.42 -4.72
N VAL A 92 2.08 -15.09 -4.79
CA VAL A 92 3.25 -14.47 -5.43
C VAL A 92 4.47 -14.42 -4.51
N SER A 93 4.26 -14.50 -3.20
CA SER A 93 5.32 -14.55 -2.19
C SER A 93 6.26 -13.32 -2.17
N VAL A 94 5.81 -12.20 -2.70
CA VAL A 94 6.56 -10.94 -2.60
C VAL A 94 6.27 -10.34 -1.22
N PRO A 95 7.31 -9.95 -0.45
CA PRO A 95 7.07 -9.32 0.86
C PRO A 95 6.29 -8.02 0.70
N PHE A 96 5.35 -7.78 1.62
CA PHE A 96 4.56 -6.55 1.53
C PHE A 96 4.35 -5.89 2.89
N ILE A 97 4.14 -4.58 2.85
CA ILE A 97 3.82 -3.75 4.00
C ILE A 97 2.41 -3.23 3.82
N GLU A 98 1.57 -3.41 4.83
CA GLU A 98 0.20 -2.92 4.86
C GLU A 98 0.17 -1.50 5.43
N VAL A 99 -0.51 -0.57 4.74
CA VAL A 99 -0.62 0.83 5.15
C VAL A 99 -2.08 1.24 5.20
N HIS A 100 -2.44 1.95 6.25
CA HIS A 100 -3.73 2.63 6.39
C HIS A 100 -3.50 4.07 6.83
N ILE A 101 -4.20 5.02 6.20
CA ILE A 101 -4.11 6.44 6.53
C ILE A 101 -4.75 6.69 7.89
N SER A 102 -5.96 6.17 8.10
CA SER A 102 -6.65 6.28 9.37
C SER A 102 -6.25 5.13 10.31
N ASN A 103 -6.48 5.33 11.61
CA ASN A 103 -6.34 4.24 12.57
C ASN A 103 -7.62 3.38 12.46
N ILE A 104 -7.50 2.23 11.78
CA ILE A 104 -8.64 1.34 11.54
C ILE A 104 -9.22 0.78 12.84
N PHE A 105 -8.44 0.75 13.91
CA PHE A 105 -8.88 0.22 15.21
C PHE A 105 -9.73 1.20 16.00
N SER A 106 -9.75 2.48 15.61
CA SER A 106 -10.58 3.50 16.26
C SER A 106 -11.82 3.86 15.45
N ARG A 107 -12.09 3.14 14.39
CA ARG A 107 -13.27 3.33 13.54
C ARG A 107 -14.34 2.27 13.88
N GLU A 108 -15.21 1.94 12.90
CA GLU A 108 -16.28 0.96 13.13
C GLU A 108 -15.68 -0.44 13.42
N GLU A 109 -16.42 -1.24 14.19
CA GLU A 109 -15.96 -2.56 14.64
C GLU A 109 -15.52 -3.46 13.49
N PHE A 110 -16.24 -3.42 12.35
CA PHE A 110 -15.91 -4.27 11.19
C PHE A 110 -14.56 -3.92 10.54
N ARG A 111 -13.99 -2.74 10.85
CA ARG A 111 -12.67 -2.32 10.32
C ARG A 111 -11.50 -2.81 11.16
N LYS A 112 -11.76 -3.43 12.31
CA LYS A 112 -10.68 -3.89 13.19
C LYS A 112 -10.00 -5.15 12.70
N GLN A 113 -10.65 -5.91 11.82
CA GLN A 113 -10.09 -7.13 11.26
C GLN A 113 -9.51 -6.87 9.87
N SER A 114 -8.25 -7.27 9.67
CA SER A 114 -7.59 -7.22 8.37
C SER A 114 -7.31 -8.63 7.88
N TYR A 115 -7.59 -8.89 6.61
CA TYR A 115 -7.20 -10.13 5.95
C TYR A 115 -5.73 -10.14 5.52
N PHE A 116 -4.98 -9.08 5.81
CA PHE A 116 -3.60 -8.93 5.35
C PHE A 116 -2.58 -8.87 6.47
N SER A 117 -2.98 -8.40 7.64
CA SER A 117 -2.05 -8.08 8.73
C SER A 117 -1.25 -9.29 9.21
N ASP A 118 -1.83 -10.48 9.20
CA ASP A 118 -1.15 -11.69 9.67
C ASP A 118 -0.10 -12.22 8.68
N ILE A 119 -0.15 -11.80 7.42
CA ILE A 119 0.81 -12.24 6.39
C ILE A 119 1.73 -11.12 5.91
N ALA A 120 1.51 -9.89 6.36
CA ALA A 120 2.36 -8.74 6.02
C ALA A 120 3.69 -8.80 6.78
N VAL A 121 4.73 -8.21 6.19
CA VAL A 121 6.01 -8.01 6.91
C VAL A 121 5.81 -7.04 8.07
N GLY A 122 4.97 -6.02 7.88
CA GLY A 122 4.65 -5.04 8.90
C GLY A 122 3.42 -4.24 8.53
N ILE A 123 2.93 -3.47 9.51
CA ILE A 123 1.68 -2.71 9.39
C ILE A 123 1.93 -1.30 9.88
N ILE A 124 1.43 -0.31 9.12
CA ILE A 124 1.42 1.09 9.53
C ILE A 124 -0.03 1.55 9.45
N SER A 125 -0.56 2.08 10.54
CA SER A 125 -1.96 2.49 10.60
C SER A 125 -2.10 3.73 11.47
N GLY A 126 -2.85 4.74 10.98
CA GLY A 126 -3.25 5.87 11.79
C GLY A 126 -2.33 7.09 11.75
N LEU A 127 -1.32 7.10 10.90
CA LEU A 127 -0.34 8.18 10.85
C LEU A 127 -0.57 9.14 9.66
N GLY A 128 -1.76 9.09 9.05
CA GLY A 128 -2.08 9.95 7.92
C GLY A 128 -1.23 9.63 6.70
N PHE A 129 -0.98 10.65 5.89
CA PHE A 129 -0.18 10.47 4.67
C PHE A 129 1.29 10.13 4.95
N GLU A 130 1.80 10.52 6.12
CA GLU A 130 3.16 10.17 6.53
C GLU A 130 3.36 8.67 6.60
N GLY A 131 2.30 7.90 6.81
CA GLY A 131 2.36 6.45 6.79
C GLY A 131 2.94 5.89 5.51
N TYR A 132 2.69 6.52 4.37
CA TYR A 132 3.27 6.10 3.09
C TYR A 132 4.79 6.30 3.06
N ASN A 133 5.27 7.44 3.56
CA ASN A 133 6.72 7.70 3.63
C ASN A 133 7.41 6.70 4.55
N LEU A 134 6.79 6.39 5.69
CA LEU A 134 7.33 5.41 6.62
C LEU A 134 7.35 4.01 6.01
N ALA A 135 6.33 3.65 5.24
CA ALA A 135 6.29 2.38 4.54
C ALA A 135 7.38 2.29 3.47
N LEU A 136 7.61 3.39 2.74
CA LEU A 136 8.68 3.44 1.76
C LEU A 136 10.05 3.27 2.41
N ASP A 137 10.29 3.96 3.53
CA ASP A 137 11.54 3.79 4.29
C ASP A 137 11.73 2.34 4.73
N ALA A 138 10.67 1.71 5.21
CA ALA A 138 10.72 0.30 5.61
C ALA A 138 10.99 -0.63 4.42
N ALA A 139 10.38 -0.35 3.27
CA ALA A 139 10.59 -1.13 2.05
C ALA A 139 12.04 -1.04 1.58
N ILE A 140 12.61 0.15 1.59
CA ILE A 140 14.02 0.38 1.23
C ILE A 140 14.94 -0.38 2.19
N ASP A 141 14.64 -0.33 3.48
CA ASP A 141 15.42 -1.04 4.50
C ASP A 141 15.37 -2.57 4.27
N LEU A 142 14.20 -3.11 3.94
CA LEU A 142 14.06 -4.54 3.62
C LEU A 142 14.90 -4.92 2.41
N ILE A 143 14.88 -4.11 1.37
CA ILE A 143 15.66 -4.34 0.15
C ILE A 143 17.16 -4.33 0.47
N ASN A 144 17.62 -3.38 1.26
CA ASN A 144 19.03 -3.26 1.62
C ASN A 144 19.52 -4.44 2.46
N LYS A 145 18.66 -5.00 3.29
CA LYS A 145 19.00 -6.18 4.11
C LYS A 145 19.09 -7.46 3.29
N GLN A 146 18.42 -7.52 2.15
CA GLN A 146 18.43 -8.69 1.25
C GLN A 146 19.64 -8.73 0.31
N SER A 147 20.38 -7.64 0.21
CA SER A 147 21.50 -7.52 -0.70
C SER A 147 22.88 -7.78 -0.06
#